data_f6441ec76344f983ead1056442b28ffb
#
_entry.id   f6441ec76344f983ead1056442b28ffb
#
_cell.length_a   1.000
_cell.length_b   1.000
_cell.length_c   1.000
_cell.angle_alpha   90.00
_cell.angle_beta   90.00
_cell.angle_gamma   90.00
#
_symmetry.space_group_name_H-M   'P 1'
#
loop_
_entity.id
_entity.type
_entity.pdbx_description
1 polymer ?
#
loop_
_entity_poly.entity_id
_entity_poly.type
_entity_poly.pdbx_seq_one_letter_code
_entity_poly.pdbx_strand_id
1 'polypeptide(L)'
;MLFNNNIYGMTGGQASPMTPTGKKATTAPYGAVDPTFDACKLAEAAGATYVARSTAYHVQHLTDMIANGFDNKGFSFIEAMVQCPTAYGRKNKMADPVELMKWMRDNAVMKAAWDKLPEDKKVGDKFPIGLLYQYTEVDYATAYEHVIEVAGGAGK
;
A
#
# COMPACT_ATOMS: atom_id res chain seq x y z
N MET A 1 -0.93 2.64 -8.64
CA MET A 1 0.13 2.57 -7.61
C MET A 1 -0.03 3.73 -6.65
N LEU A 2 0.04 3.48 -5.34
CA LEU A 2 -0.03 4.47 -4.27
C LEU A 2 1.35 4.65 -3.63
N PHE A 3 1.89 5.87 -3.61
CA PHE A 3 3.07 6.22 -2.84
C PHE A 3 2.66 6.73 -1.47
N ASN A 4 2.88 5.94 -0.43
CA ASN A 4 2.52 6.27 0.94
C ASN A 4 3.75 6.72 1.73
N ASN A 5 3.80 8.00 2.07
CA ASN A 5 4.83 8.60 2.91
C ASN A 5 4.32 9.01 4.31
N ASN A 6 3.15 8.49 4.70
CA ASN A 6 2.48 8.71 5.98
C ASN A 6 2.04 10.17 6.26
N ILE A 7 2.14 11.09 5.30
CA ILE A 7 1.82 12.50 5.54
C ILE A 7 1.54 13.24 4.21
N TYR A 8 0.78 14.32 4.23
CA TYR A 8 0.73 15.27 3.12
C TYR A 8 1.95 16.20 3.17
N GLY A 9 3.07 15.74 2.62
CA GLY A 9 4.37 16.44 2.73
C GLY A 9 4.41 17.77 1.98
N MET A 10 3.96 17.77 0.71
CA MET A 10 4.06 18.93 -0.20
C MET A 10 3.27 20.15 0.30
N THR A 11 2.11 19.95 0.88
CA THR A 11 1.20 21.02 1.27
C THR A 11 1.44 21.57 2.67
N GLY A 12 2.48 21.10 3.38
CA GLY A 12 2.87 21.65 4.70
C GLY A 12 2.89 20.62 5.84
N GLY A 13 2.80 19.33 5.55
CA GLY A 13 2.95 18.28 6.55
C GLY A 13 1.70 18.01 7.38
N GLN A 14 0.53 18.11 6.78
CA GLN A 14 -0.74 17.78 7.43
C GLN A 14 -0.86 16.27 7.63
N ALA A 15 -1.60 15.85 8.64
CA ALA A 15 -1.99 14.47 8.82
C ALA A 15 -2.84 14.00 7.64
N SER A 16 -2.54 12.81 7.13
CA SER A 16 -3.38 12.10 6.18
C SER A 16 -4.13 10.98 6.92
N PRO A 17 -5.15 10.37 6.32
CA PRO A 17 -5.77 9.17 6.88
C PRO A 17 -4.78 8.02 7.12
N MET A 18 -3.66 8.02 6.37
CA MET A 18 -2.59 7.02 6.49
C MET A 18 -1.50 7.41 7.50
N THR A 19 -1.59 8.55 8.16
CA THR A 19 -0.66 8.91 9.24
C THR A 19 -0.90 7.95 10.40
N PRO A 20 0.13 7.19 10.84
CA PRO A 20 -0.07 6.20 11.90
C PRO A 20 -0.52 6.85 13.21
N THR A 21 -1.42 6.17 13.93
CA THR A 21 -1.93 6.61 15.23
C THR A 21 -0.78 6.95 16.16
N GLY A 22 -0.85 8.10 16.84
CA GLY A 22 0.18 8.62 17.73
C GLY A 22 1.31 9.38 17.03
N LYS A 23 1.46 9.31 15.70
CA LYS A 23 2.48 10.06 14.96
C LYS A 23 2.07 11.52 14.75
N LYS A 24 3.05 12.40 14.81
CA LYS A 24 2.84 13.86 14.74
C LYS A 24 2.82 14.37 13.30
N ALA A 25 1.91 15.32 13.09
CA ALA A 25 1.78 16.09 11.84
C ALA A 25 1.50 17.56 12.16
N THR A 26 1.48 18.44 11.16
CA THR A 26 1.18 19.86 11.38
C THR A 26 -0.23 20.06 11.93
N THR A 27 -1.19 19.27 11.46
CA THR A 27 -2.59 19.30 11.95
C THR A 27 -2.85 18.34 13.12
N ALA A 28 -1.83 17.57 13.52
CA ALA A 28 -1.88 16.67 14.68
C ALA A 28 -0.61 16.82 15.53
N PRO A 29 -0.39 17.98 16.19
CA PRO A 29 0.86 18.29 16.90
C PRO A 29 1.11 17.41 18.12
N TYR A 30 0.06 16.85 18.70
CA TYR A 30 0.12 15.94 19.86
C TYR A 30 0.06 14.46 19.47
N GLY A 31 -0.09 14.16 18.19
CA GLY A 31 -0.24 12.82 17.61
C GLY A 31 -1.61 12.61 16.98
N ALA A 32 -1.66 11.88 15.86
CA ALA A 32 -2.90 11.47 15.22
C ALA A 32 -3.68 10.53 16.15
N VAL A 33 -4.99 10.76 16.27
CA VAL A 33 -5.87 9.94 17.14
C VAL A 33 -6.70 8.93 16.35
N ASP A 34 -6.86 9.18 15.05
CA ASP A 34 -7.63 8.32 14.17
C ASP A 34 -6.94 6.98 13.97
N PRO A 35 -7.69 5.89 13.78
CA PRO A 35 -7.14 4.62 13.31
C PRO A 35 -6.46 4.80 11.95
N THR A 36 -5.28 4.23 11.80
CA THR A 36 -4.55 4.29 10.53
C THR A 36 -5.34 3.62 9.42
N PHE A 37 -5.61 4.37 8.34
CA PHE A 37 -6.32 3.86 7.18
C PHE A 37 -5.47 2.88 6.39
N ASP A 38 -6.01 1.71 6.06
CA ASP A 38 -5.35 0.69 5.24
C ASP A 38 -5.91 0.71 3.81
N ALA A 39 -5.17 1.34 2.90
CA ALA A 39 -5.56 1.45 1.50
C ALA A 39 -5.56 0.10 0.77
N CYS A 40 -4.73 -0.86 1.20
CA CYS A 40 -4.73 -2.20 0.63
C CYS A 40 -6.03 -2.94 0.95
N LYS A 41 -6.51 -2.85 2.20
CA LYS A 41 -7.81 -3.43 2.57
C LYS A 41 -8.97 -2.78 1.85
N LEU A 42 -8.91 -1.46 1.64
CA LEU A 42 -9.93 -0.77 0.85
C LEU A 42 -9.92 -1.25 -0.60
N ALA A 43 -8.75 -1.37 -1.22
CA ALA A 43 -8.64 -1.84 -2.61
C ALA A 43 -9.16 -3.27 -2.77
N GLU A 44 -8.85 -4.17 -1.83
CA GLU A 44 -9.40 -5.52 -1.76
C GLU A 44 -10.92 -5.49 -1.67
N ALA A 45 -11.48 -4.75 -0.71
CA ALA A 45 -12.91 -4.61 -0.52
C ALA A 45 -13.63 -3.97 -1.72
N ALA A 46 -12.94 -3.14 -2.49
CA ALA A 46 -13.43 -2.52 -3.72
C ALA A 46 -13.32 -3.43 -4.96
N GLY A 47 -12.83 -4.67 -4.82
CA GLY A 47 -12.76 -5.64 -5.90
C GLY A 47 -11.45 -5.63 -6.70
N ALA A 48 -10.36 -5.11 -6.15
CA ALA A 48 -9.04 -5.26 -6.78
C ALA A 48 -8.65 -6.74 -6.84
N THR A 49 -8.24 -7.20 -8.01
CA THR A 49 -7.86 -8.61 -8.23
C THR A 49 -6.43 -8.92 -7.82
N TYR A 50 -5.60 -7.88 -7.65
CA TYR A 50 -4.23 -7.98 -7.18
C TYR A 50 -3.94 -6.82 -6.22
N VAL A 51 -3.56 -7.13 -4.99
CA VAL A 51 -3.19 -6.11 -3.97
C VAL A 51 -1.85 -6.48 -3.37
N ALA A 52 -0.87 -5.59 -3.52
CA ALA A 52 0.47 -5.79 -2.99
C ALA A 52 0.98 -4.56 -2.23
N ARG A 53 1.90 -4.78 -1.30
CA ARG A 53 2.61 -3.71 -0.60
C ARG A 53 4.10 -4.01 -0.60
N SER A 54 4.92 -2.98 -0.81
CA SER A 54 6.37 -3.04 -0.60
C SER A 54 6.90 -1.70 -0.12
N THR A 55 8.19 -1.56 -0.02
CA THR A 55 8.83 -0.33 0.46
C THR A 55 9.94 0.12 -0.49
N ALA A 56 10.29 1.39 -0.45
CA ALA A 56 11.43 1.94 -1.18
C ALA A 56 12.78 1.33 -0.75
N TYR A 57 12.89 0.76 0.45
CA TYR A 57 14.08 0.01 0.88
C TYR A 57 14.22 -1.31 0.13
N HIS A 58 13.12 -2.04 -0.07
CA HIS A 58 13.10 -3.36 -0.70
C HIS A 58 12.90 -3.23 -2.22
N VAL A 59 13.85 -2.57 -2.90
CA VAL A 59 13.73 -2.15 -4.31
C VAL A 59 13.39 -3.33 -5.23
N GLN A 60 14.15 -4.43 -5.17
CA GLN A 60 13.89 -5.59 -6.02
C GLN A 60 12.50 -6.17 -5.77
N HIS A 61 12.14 -6.35 -4.51
CA HIS A 61 10.81 -6.84 -4.13
C HIS A 61 9.68 -5.90 -4.61
N LEU A 62 9.88 -4.57 -4.55
CA LEU A 62 8.91 -3.61 -5.08
C LEU A 62 8.79 -3.74 -6.60
N THR A 63 9.91 -3.89 -7.30
CA THR A 63 9.94 -4.10 -8.75
C THR A 63 9.17 -5.37 -9.15
N ASP A 64 9.38 -6.48 -8.43
CA ASP A 64 8.68 -7.73 -8.69
C ASP A 64 7.16 -7.59 -8.45
N MET A 65 6.75 -6.89 -7.37
CA MET A 65 5.33 -6.64 -7.11
C MET A 65 4.68 -5.79 -8.21
N ILE A 66 5.41 -4.81 -8.75
CA ILE A 66 4.93 -3.98 -9.86
C ILE A 66 4.82 -4.80 -11.14
N ALA A 67 5.84 -5.58 -11.48
CA ALA A 67 5.84 -6.43 -12.67
C ALA A 67 4.67 -7.43 -12.64
N ASN A 68 4.50 -8.16 -11.53
CA ASN A 68 3.39 -9.09 -11.34
C ASN A 68 2.02 -8.37 -11.41
N GLY A 69 1.94 -7.12 -10.95
CA GLY A 69 0.73 -6.32 -11.05
C GLY A 69 0.38 -5.93 -12.49
N PHE A 70 1.37 -5.76 -13.39
CA PHE A 70 1.14 -5.56 -14.82
C PHE A 70 0.68 -6.85 -15.52
N ASP A 71 1.17 -8.00 -15.08
CA ASP A 71 0.80 -9.29 -15.65
C ASP A 71 -0.57 -9.79 -15.17
N ASN A 72 -1.09 -9.18 -14.08
CA ASN A 72 -2.39 -9.54 -13.52
C ASN A 72 -3.54 -9.09 -14.42
N LYS A 73 -4.53 -9.96 -14.61
CA LYS A 73 -5.78 -9.61 -15.27
C LYS A 73 -6.75 -9.00 -14.28
N GLY A 74 -7.27 -7.80 -14.62
CA GLY A 74 -8.15 -7.03 -13.76
C GLY A 74 -7.46 -5.82 -13.12
N PHE A 75 -7.97 -5.34 -11.99
CA PHE A 75 -7.45 -4.17 -11.31
C PHE A 75 -6.35 -4.52 -10.31
N SER A 76 -5.16 -3.95 -10.53
CA SER A 76 -4.01 -4.13 -9.63
C SER A 76 -3.76 -2.89 -8.79
N PHE A 77 -3.64 -3.07 -7.49
CA PHE A 77 -3.29 -2.02 -6.52
C PHE A 77 -1.98 -2.34 -5.82
N ILE A 78 -0.99 -1.46 -5.95
CA ILE A 78 0.31 -1.60 -5.30
C ILE A 78 0.57 -0.38 -4.41
N GLU A 79 0.76 -0.61 -3.12
CA GLU A 79 1.21 0.39 -2.17
C GLU A 79 2.72 0.34 -2.00
N ALA A 80 3.40 1.43 -2.35
CA ALA A 80 4.82 1.63 -2.10
C ALA A 80 5.00 2.53 -0.88
N MET A 81 5.48 1.98 0.22
CA MET A 81 5.89 2.76 1.39
C MET A 81 7.15 3.52 1.05
N VAL A 82 7.09 4.83 1.14
CA VAL A 82 8.20 5.74 0.81
C VAL A 82 8.50 6.68 1.98
N GLN A 83 9.62 7.36 1.93
CA GLN A 83 10.06 8.25 3.01
C GLN A 83 9.65 9.71 2.77
N CYS A 84 9.40 10.44 3.86
CA CYS A 84 9.30 11.89 3.87
C CYS A 84 10.14 12.47 5.02
N PRO A 85 11.48 12.65 4.86
CA PRO A 85 12.36 13.14 5.93
C PRO A 85 11.97 14.53 6.40
N THR A 86 11.56 15.40 5.47
CA THR A 86 11.32 16.83 5.70
C THR A 86 10.07 17.12 6.53
N ALA A 87 8.98 16.40 6.30
CA ALA A 87 7.72 16.61 7.03
C ALA A 87 7.51 15.53 8.11
N TYR A 88 7.33 14.27 7.71
CA TYR A 88 7.08 13.18 8.65
C TYR A 88 8.27 12.90 9.57
N GLY A 89 9.46 12.77 8.98
CA GLY A 89 10.66 12.42 9.73
C GLY A 89 11.03 13.46 10.79
N ARG A 90 11.04 14.76 10.45
CA ARG A 90 11.36 15.82 11.41
C ARG A 90 10.40 15.85 12.60
N LYS A 91 9.10 15.67 12.35
CA LYS A 91 8.08 15.71 13.41
C LYS A 91 8.12 14.48 14.33
N ASN A 92 8.62 13.35 13.80
CA ASN A 92 8.63 12.05 14.48
C ASN A 92 10.04 11.57 14.87
N LYS A 93 11.03 12.48 14.94
CA LYS A 93 12.41 12.20 15.36
C LYS A 93 13.16 11.22 14.43
N MET A 94 12.79 11.20 13.16
CA MET A 94 13.40 10.39 12.10
C MET A 94 13.76 11.29 10.90
N ALA A 95 14.42 12.42 11.14
CA ALA A 95 14.74 13.40 10.10
C ALA A 95 15.84 12.93 9.13
N ASP A 96 16.65 11.97 9.54
CA ASP A 96 17.67 11.38 8.70
C ASP A 96 17.01 10.43 7.68
N PRO A 97 17.20 10.62 6.36
CA PRO A 97 16.71 9.73 5.34
C PRO A 97 17.19 8.29 5.50
N VAL A 98 18.42 8.08 5.96
CA VAL A 98 19.00 6.75 6.20
C VAL A 98 18.25 6.04 7.32
N GLU A 99 17.91 6.73 8.39
CA GLU A 99 17.13 6.17 9.50
C GLU A 99 15.71 5.79 9.06
N LEU A 100 15.08 6.57 8.20
CA LEU A 100 13.78 6.20 7.61
C LEU A 100 13.87 4.97 6.71
N MET A 101 14.96 4.82 5.95
CA MET A 101 15.18 3.60 5.15
C MET A 101 15.38 2.37 6.05
N LYS A 102 16.18 2.50 7.12
CA LYS A 102 16.36 1.43 8.12
C LYS A 102 15.03 1.08 8.80
N TRP A 103 14.23 2.10 9.14
CA TRP A 103 12.91 1.88 9.72
C TRP A 103 12.01 1.03 8.81
N MET A 104 12.00 1.29 7.49
CA MET A 104 11.25 0.44 6.54
C MET A 104 11.78 -0.99 6.52
N ARG A 105 13.11 -1.18 6.56
CA ARG A 105 13.73 -2.51 6.64
C ARG A 105 13.29 -3.28 7.89
N ASP A 106 13.33 -2.61 9.03
CA ASP A 106 13.19 -3.26 10.33
C ASP A 106 11.71 -3.52 10.70
N ASN A 107 10.79 -2.78 10.08
CA ASN A 107 9.35 -2.90 10.35
C ASN A 107 8.57 -3.64 9.26
N ALA A 108 9.10 -3.77 8.06
CA ALA A 108 8.48 -4.55 7.00
C ALA A 108 8.66 -6.06 7.25
N VAL A 109 7.56 -6.79 7.27
CA VAL A 109 7.55 -8.24 7.47
C VAL A 109 6.93 -8.91 6.26
N MET A 110 7.61 -9.90 5.67
CA MET A 110 7.06 -10.66 4.54
C MET A 110 5.71 -11.28 4.92
N LYS A 111 4.72 -11.17 4.03
CA LYS A 111 3.34 -11.65 4.26
C LYS A 111 3.28 -13.09 4.79
N ALA A 112 4.07 -13.99 4.22
CA ALA A 112 4.10 -15.38 4.65
C ALA A 112 4.61 -15.56 6.09
N ALA A 113 5.48 -14.67 6.58
CA ALA A 113 5.92 -14.65 7.97
C ALA A 113 4.89 -13.92 8.86
N TRP A 114 4.33 -12.81 8.35
CA TRP A 114 3.30 -12.04 9.05
C TRP A 114 2.09 -12.89 9.43
N ASP A 115 1.61 -13.75 8.53
CA ASP A 115 0.45 -14.60 8.77
C ASP A 115 0.66 -15.65 9.87
N LYS A 116 1.92 -16.00 10.10
CA LYS A 116 2.32 -16.93 11.18
C LYS A 116 2.58 -16.22 12.51
N LEU A 117 2.65 -14.88 12.51
CA LEU A 117 2.86 -14.15 13.76
C LEU A 117 1.57 -14.16 14.59
N PRO A 118 1.66 -14.44 15.88
CA PRO A 118 0.55 -14.24 16.81
C PRO A 118 0.20 -12.74 16.90
N GLU A 119 -1.06 -12.43 17.23
CA GLU A 119 -1.58 -11.04 17.21
C GLU A 119 -0.81 -10.11 18.17
N ASP A 120 -0.35 -10.63 19.31
CA ASP A 120 0.48 -9.89 20.27
C ASP A 120 1.87 -9.49 19.73
N LYS A 121 2.30 -10.09 18.61
CA LYS A 121 3.54 -9.77 17.90
C LYS A 121 3.33 -8.82 16.70
N LYS A 122 2.09 -8.62 16.28
CA LYS A 122 1.68 -7.69 15.21
C LYS A 122 1.46 -6.28 15.74
N VAL A 123 2.38 -5.79 16.54
CA VAL A 123 2.27 -4.52 17.28
C VAL A 123 3.33 -3.51 16.86
N GLY A 124 3.11 -2.27 17.25
CA GLY A 124 4.01 -1.15 16.97
C GLY A 124 3.93 -0.70 15.51
N ASP A 125 5.08 -0.39 14.94
CA ASP A 125 5.19 0.12 13.58
C ASP A 125 5.32 -0.98 12.51
N LYS A 126 5.16 -2.26 12.86
CA LYS A 126 5.29 -3.40 11.92
C LYS A 126 4.12 -3.49 10.95
N PHE A 127 4.42 -3.85 9.72
CA PHE A 127 3.42 -4.04 8.67
C PHE A 127 3.82 -5.13 7.68
N PRO A 128 2.86 -5.83 7.05
CA PRO A 128 3.14 -6.86 6.05
C PRO A 128 3.53 -6.24 4.72
N ILE A 129 4.49 -6.87 4.02
CA ILE A 129 4.84 -6.62 2.62
C ILE A 129 4.77 -7.89 1.79
N GLY A 130 4.54 -7.73 0.50
CA GLY A 130 4.38 -8.79 -0.48
C GLY A 130 2.99 -8.77 -1.10
N LEU A 131 2.61 -9.86 -1.70
CA LEU A 131 1.27 -10.08 -2.20
C LEU A 131 0.31 -10.25 -1.01
N LEU A 132 -0.58 -9.27 -0.83
CA LEU A 132 -1.53 -9.26 0.28
C LEU A 132 -2.82 -9.98 -0.07
N TYR A 133 -3.27 -9.81 -1.32
CA TYR A 133 -4.49 -10.42 -1.83
C TYR A 133 -4.40 -10.63 -3.34
N GLN A 134 -4.92 -11.76 -3.81
CA GLN A 134 -5.06 -12.05 -5.24
C GLN A 134 -6.20 -13.03 -5.48
N TYR A 135 -6.99 -12.79 -6.51
CA TYR A 135 -7.93 -13.76 -7.07
C TYR A 135 -8.03 -13.60 -8.58
N THR A 136 -8.56 -14.61 -9.25
CA THR A 136 -8.73 -14.59 -10.69
C THR A 136 -10.18 -14.32 -11.05
N GLU A 137 -10.40 -13.35 -11.91
CA GLU A 137 -11.70 -13.02 -12.46
C GLU A 137 -11.55 -12.65 -13.96
N VAL A 138 -12.67 -12.64 -14.67
CA VAL A 138 -12.69 -12.17 -16.05
C VAL A 138 -12.44 -10.66 -16.06
N ASP A 139 -11.41 -10.21 -16.76
CA ASP A 139 -11.11 -8.79 -16.89
C ASP A 139 -12.15 -8.09 -17.77
N TYR A 140 -12.23 -6.76 -17.62
CA TYR A 140 -13.21 -5.94 -18.34
C TYR A 140 -13.12 -6.09 -19.86
N ALA A 141 -11.90 -6.14 -20.42
CA ALA A 141 -11.71 -6.25 -21.88
C ALA A 141 -12.30 -7.55 -22.41
N THR A 142 -11.99 -8.67 -21.77
CA THR A 142 -12.53 -10.00 -22.12
C THR A 142 -14.06 -10.05 -21.95
N ALA A 143 -14.59 -9.49 -20.87
CA ALA A 143 -16.05 -9.41 -20.68
C ALA A 143 -16.72 -8.54 -21.73
N TYR A 144 -16.08 -7.41 -22.12
CA TYR A 144 -16.62 -6.51 -23.12
C TYR A 144 -16.56 -7.06 -24.54
N GLU A 145 -15.56 -7.89 -24.87
CA GLU A 145 -15.52 -8.62 -26.17
C GLU A 145 -16.77 -9.47 -26.35
N HIS A 146 -17.22 -10.15 -25.31
CA HIS A 146 -18.49 -10.91 -25.37
C HIS A 146 -19.70 -10.00 -25.64
N VAL A 147 -19.74 -8.81 -25.09
CA VAL A 147 -20.81 -7.81 -25.37
C VAL A 147 -20.77 -7.39 -26.84
N ILE A 148 -19.58 -7.18 -27.41
CA ILE A 148 -19.40 -6.83 -28.83
C ILE A 148 -19.90 -7.98 -29.73
N GLU A 149 -19.56 -9.21 -29.43
CA GLU A 149 -20.01 -10.40 -30.16
C GLU A 149 -21.54 -10.51 -30.17
N VAL A 150 -22.17 -10.35 -29.02
CA VAL A 150 -23.64 -10.37 -28.88
C VAL A 150 -24.27 -9.20 -29.66
N ALA A 151 -23.73 -8.00 -29.53
CA ALA A 151 -24.23 -6.80 -30.19
C ALA A 151 -24.01 -6.83 -31.72
N GLY A 152 -22.89 -7.42 -32.17
CA GLY A 152 -22.57 -7.60 -33.58
C GLY A 152 -23.41 -8.64 -34.33
N GLY A 153 -24.33 -9.29 -33.64
CA GLY A 153 -25.27 -10.26 -34.25
C GLY A 153 -24.61 -11.58 -34.65
N ALA A 154 -23.63 -12.05 -33.90
CA ALA A 154 -23.11 -13.43 -33.99
C ALA A 154 -24.19 -14.43 -33.54
N GLY A 155 -25.35 -14.34 -34.14
CA GLY A 155 -26.56 -15.11 -33.87
C GLY A 155 -27.57 -14.94 -35.01
N LYS A 156 -27.13 -15.09 -36.25
CA LYS A 156 -28.03 -15.34 -37.39
C LYS A 156 -27.70 -16.66 -38.04
#